data_b44c88ff4808bb47c33ff31ded006724
#
_entry.id   b44c88ff4808bb47c33ff31ded006724
#
_cell.length_a   1.000
_cell.length_b   1.000
_cell.length_c   1.000
_cell.angle_alpha   90.00
_cell.angle_beta   90.00
_cell.angle_gamma   90.00
#
_symmetry.space_group_name_H-M   'P 1'
#
loop_
_entity.id
_entity.type
_entity.pdbx_description
1 polymer ?
#
loop_
_entity_poly.entity_id
_entity_poly.type
_entity_poly.pdbx_seq_one_letter_code
_entity_poly.pdbx_strand_id
1 'polypeptide(L)'
;ENMFEAWWAGGKIVLRYMEKAHHVMKLLDPETNKISDIPLPGIGSIGTFSARKEQGPYYYSYTSFNSPTTIYRWDDKTDKTIIWEKNKSNAKTDDITVKQVEYESKDGTIVTMFVVHKKNVILDGKNPTYLYGYGGFAISQTPGFRSSIIPFLESGGIFALPNLRGGSEYGSSWHNDGMLGNKQNTFDDFIAAAEWLIENKYTNSNKIVISGGSNGGLLVGATMTQRPELFKAVVCSVPLLDMIRFPKFLIASLWRAEYGDPDKKEDFEWLHAYSPYHNVPSAEEWPNLLLKTADHDTRVDPLHARKFAALVQELHPQSLTLLRVEKNAGHGAGKPLHKVVEELADTWAFVFDELGIEFNP
;
A
#
# COMPACT_ATOMS: atom_id res chain seq x y z
N GLU A 1 0.76 9.14 19.29
CA GLU A 1 -0.28 8.09 19.25
C GLU A 1 -1.63 8.73 18.90
N ASN A 2 -2.27 8.25 17.86
CA ASN A 2 -3.62 8.70 17.48
C ASN A 2 -4.63 7.69 17.98
N MET A 3 -5.53 8.10 18.90
CA MET A 3 -6.64 7.26 19.33
C MET A 3 -7.61 7.06 18.17
N PHE A 4 -7.90 5.80 17.86
CA PHE A 4 -8.74 5.42 16.74
C PHE A 4 -10.16 5.06 17.16
N GLU A 5 -10.31 4.30 18.24
CA GLU A 5 -11.60 3.89 18.79
C GLU A 5 -11.52 3.64 20.30
N ALA A 6 -12.66 3.76 20.96
CA ALA A 6 -12.85 3.43 22.36
C ALA A 6 -14.14 2.60 22.55
N TRP A 7 -14.06 1.55 23.35
CA TRP A 7 -15.20 0.69 23.67
C TRP A 7 -15.37 0.52 25.17
N TRP A 8 -16.58 0.60 25.65
CA TRP A 8 -16.91 0.19 26.99
C TRP A 8 -17.12 -1.32 27.05
N ALA A 9 -16.26 -2.04 27.78
CA ALA A 9 -16.28 -3.48 27.84
C ALA A 9 -15.66 -4.00 29.12
N GLY A 10 -16.34 -4.94 29.77
CA GLY A 10 -15.81 -5.56 31.01
C GLY A 10 -15.74 -4.61 32.20
N GLY A 11 -16.57 -3.56 32.27
CA GLY A 11 -16.49 -2.51 33.29
C GLY A 11 -15.33 -1.53 33.10
N LYS A 12 -14.62 -1.60 31.96
CA LYS A 12 -13.45 -0.79 31.63
C LYS A 12 -13.58 -0.19 30.25
N ILE A 13 -12.68 0.70 29.89
CA ILE A 13 -12.62 1.30 28.54
C ILE A 13 -11.44 0.68 27.80
N VAL A 14 -11.72 0.00 26.69
CA VAL A 14 -10.68 -0.48 25.76
C VAL A 14 -10.43 0.60 24.73
N LEU A 15 -9.15 0.94 24.54
CA LEU A 15 -8.69 1.99 23.64
C LEU A 15 -7.84 1.36 22.55
N ARG A 16 -8.16 1.65 21.29
CA ARG A 16 -7.32 1.29 20.13
C ARG A 16 -6.62 2.52 19.61
N TYR A 17 -5.33 2.44 19.49
CA TYR A 17 -4.49 3.50 18.92
C TYR A 17 -3.81 3.02 17.64
N MET A 18 -3.46 3.98 16.80
CA MET A 18 -2.46 3.79 15.73
C MET A 18 -1.12 4.30 16.26
N GLU A 19 -0.14 3.43 16.30
CA GLU A 19 1.24 3.74 16.63
C GLU A 19 2.15 3.23 15.52
N LYS A 20 2.93 4.12 14.90
CA LYS A 20 3.81 3.76 13.77
C LYS A 20 3.10 2.87 12.73
N ALA A 21 1.91 3.28 12.29
CA ALA A 21 1.10 2.61 11.28
C ALA A 21 0.62 1.17 11.61
N HIS A 22 0.69 0.73 12.86
CA HIS A 22 0.07 -0.51 13.32
C HIS A 22 -0.79 -0.27 14.56
N HIS A 23 -1.65 -1.22 14.90
CA HIS A 23 -2.56 -1.04 16.03
C HIS A 23 -1.92 -1.49 17.34
N VAL A 24 -2.16 -0.71 18.41
CA VAL A 24 -1.95 -1.08 19.79
C VAL A 24 -3.26 -0.95 20.56
N MET A 25 -3.43 -1.75 21.61
CA MET A 25 -4.62 -1.74 22.45
C MET A 25 -4.25 -1.50 23.89
N LYS A 26 -5.02 -0.62 24.56
CA LYS A 26 -4.87 -0.31 25.98
C LYS A 26 -6.20 -0.47 26.69
N LEU A 27 -6.12 -0.83 27.96
CA LEU A 27 -7.25 -0.95 28.88
C LEU A 27 -7.17 0.16 29.91
N LEU A 28 -8.15 1.05 29.94
CA LEU A 28 -8.32 2.07 30.97
C LEU A 28 -9.35 1.60 31.99
N ASP A 29 -8.93 1.52 33.24
CA ASP A 29 -9.80 1.31 34.38
C ASP A 29 -10.31 2.68 34.86
N PRO A 30 -11.61 3.01 34.74
CA PRO A 30 -12.15 4.33 35.05
C PRO A 30 -12.23 4.59 36.57
N GLU A 31 -12.19 3.54 37.43
CA GLU A 31 -12.25 3.71 38.86
C GLU A 31 -10.88 4.10 39.44
N THR A 32 -9.81 3.55 38.87
CA THR A 32 -8.44 3.76 39.34
C THR A 32 -7.63 4.69 38.45
N ASN A 33 -8.16 5.06 37.25
CA ASN A 33 -7.43 5.76 36.17
C ASN A 33 -6.15 5.03 35.71
N LYS A 34 -6.04 3.75 35.96
CA LYS A 34 -4.91 2.95 35.54
C LYS A 34 -5.06 2.54 34.07
N ILE A 35 -4.00 2.76 33.31
CA ILE A 35 -3.89 2.28 31.93
C ILE A 35 -2.94 1.10 31.89
N SER A 36 -3.31 0.03 31.20
CA SER A 36 -2.48 -1.15 30.96
C SER A 36 -2.58 -1.56 29.50
N ASP A 37 -1.53 -2.18 28.96
CA ASP A 37 -1.52 -2.69 27.59
C ASP A 37 -2.31 -4.00 27.51
N ILE A 38 -3.00 -4.20 26.39
CA ILE A 38 -3.55 -5.49 25.98
C ILE A 38 -2.54 -6.12 25.03
N PRO A 39 -1.95 -7.28 25.38
CA PRO A 39 -0.89 -7.87 24.56
C PRO A 39 -1.43 -8.33 23.21
N LEU A 40 -0.73 -7.95 22.14
CA LEU A 40 -1.00 -8.36 20.76
C LEU A 40 0.06 -9.36 20.28
N PRO A 41 -0.27 -10.21 19.29
CA PRO A 41 0.68 -11.21 18.78
C PRO A 41 1.94 -10.63 18.11
N GLY A 42 1.91 -9.35 17.73
CA GLY A 42 3.02 -8.66 17.07
C GLY A 42 2.56 -7.43 16.27
N ILE A 43 3.33 -7.04 15.27
CA ILE A 43 3.00 -5.94 14.35
C ILE A 43 1.79 -6.36 13.51
N GLY A 44 0.64 -5.70 13.72
CA GLY A 44 -0.59 -6.08 13.06
C GLY A 44 -1.71 -5.06 13.20
N SER A 45 -2.86 -5.43 12.69
CA SER A 45 -4.08 -4.63 12.75
C SER A 45 -5.18 -5.36 13.50
N ILE A 46 -5.92 -4.61 14.30
CA ILE A 46 -7.13 -5.07 15.00
C ILE A 46 -8.34 -4.69 14.14
N GLY A 47 -9.18 -5.65 13.83
CA GLY A 47 -10.44 -5.41 13.15
C GLY A 47 -11.57 -5.19 14.14
N THR A 48 -12.25 -6.28 14.53
CA THR A 48 -13.38 -6.23 15.48
C THR A 48 -12.91 -6.48 16.89
N PHE A 49 -13.62 -5.87 17.85
CA PHE A 49 -13.46 -6.09 19.27
C PHE A 49 -14.82 -6.40 19.89
N SER A 50 -14.86 -7.33 20.84
CA SER A 50 -16.08 -7.70 21.56
C SER A 50 -15.76 -8.18 22.97
N ALA A 51 -16.59 -7.76 23.94
CA ALA A 51 -16.59 -8.27 25.30
C ALA A 51 -17.98 -8.12 25.90
N ARG A 52 -18.24 -8.79 27.02
CA ARG A 52 -19.43 -8.51 27.82
C ARG A 52 -19.32 -7.12 28.46
N LYS A 53 -20.47 -6.45 28.68
CA LYS A 53 -20.49 -5.08 29.21
C LYS A 53 -19.82 -4.96 30.58
N GLU A 54 -19.98 -5.93 31.45
CA GLU A 54 -19.61 -5.84 32.86
C GLU A 54 -18.34 -6.63 33.23
N GLN A 55 -17.90 -7.57 32.38
CA GLN A 55 -16.73 -8.39 32.64
C GLN A 55 -16.13 -9.00 31.38
N GLY A 56 -14.81 -9.30 31.41
CA GLY A 56 -14.16 -10.12 30.38
C GLY A 56 -14.73 -11.55 30.31
N PRO A 57 -14.21 -12.41 29.46
CA PRO A 57 -13.04 -12.19 28.64
C PRO A 57 -13.31 -11.29 27.42
N TYR A 58 -12.21 -10.81 26.84
CA TYR A 58 -12.22 -9.93 25.67
C TYR A 58 -11.87 -10.72 24.42
N TYR A 59 -12.56 -10.45 23.33
CA TYR A 59 -12.29 -11.05 22.02
C TYR A 59 -11.94 -9.97 21.02
N TYR A 60 -10.90 -10.21 20.22
CA TYR A 60 -10.50 -9.31 19.15
C TYR A 60 -10.02 -10.08 17.92
N SER A 61 -10.32 -9.57 16.75
CA SER A 61 -9.72 -10.08 15.52
C SER A 61 -8.41 -9.36 15.25
N TYR A 62 -7.39 -10.14 14.92
CA TYR A 62 -6.05 -9.65 14.59
C TYR A 62 -5.61 -10.20 13.24
N THR A 63 -4.92 -9.38 12.45
CA THR A 63 -4.31 -9.76 11.19
C THR A 63 -2.93 -9.11 11.04
N SER A 64 -2.03 -9.75 10.29
CA SER A 64 -0.73 -9.21 9.91
C SER A 64 -0.36 -9.73 8.51
N PHE A 65 0.74 -9.26 7.92
CA PHE A 65 1.20 -9.75 6.61
C PHE A 65 1.44 -11.27 6.58
N ASN A 66 1.88 -11.83 7.71
CA ASN A 66 2.15 -13.25 7.90
C ASN A 66 1.09 -13.99 8.75
N SER A 67 -0.01 -13.33 9.08
CA SER A 67 -1.08 -13.92 9.90
C SER A 67 -2.45 -13.62 9.30
N PRO A 68 -3.14 -14.65 8.74
CA PRO A 68 -4.54 -14.53 8.39
C PRO A 68 -5.36 -14.06 9.59
N THR A 69 -6.50 -13.42 9.32
CA THR A 69 -7.39 -12.95 10.39
C THR A 69 -7.69 -14.07 11.38
N THR A 70 -7.31 -13.85 12.62
CA THR A 70 -7.43 -14.79 13.73
C THR A 70 -8.15 -14.10 14.87
N ILE A 71 -9.08 -14.79 15.50
CA ILE A 71 -9.79 -14.28 16.68
C ILE A 71 -9.02 -14.75 17.92
N TYR A 72 -8.65 -13.79 18.74
CA TYR A 72 -8.00 -14.03 20.02
C TYR A 72 -8.98 -13.79 21.16
N ARG A 73 -8.82 -14.55 22.23
CA ARG A 73 -9.45 -14.33 23.52
C ARG A 73 -8.39 -13.95 24.53
N TRP A 74 -8.55 -12.78 25.12
CA TRP A 74 -7.70 -12.31 26.22
C TRP A 74 -8.51 -12.22 27.52
N ASP A 75 -7.88 -12.62 28.61
CA ASP A 75 -8.44 -12.61 29.97
C ASP A 75 -7.62 -11.67 30.84
N ASP A 76 -8.22 -10.55 31.23
CA ASP A 76 -7.55 -9.48 31.99
C ASP A 76 -7.20 -9.86 33.44
N LYS A 77 -7.80 -10.93 33.97
CA LYS A 77 -7.50 -11.41 35.34
C LYS A 77 -6.25 -12.28 35.36
N THR A 78 -6.02 -13.02 34.31
CA THR A 78 -4.90 -13.96 34.20
C THR A 78 -3.81 -13.49 33.28
N ASP A 79 -4.05 -12.40 32.55
CA ASP A 79 -3.21 -11.84 31.46
C ASP A 79 -2.83 -12.88 30.40
N LYS A 80 -3.77 -13.81 30.13
CA LYS A 80 -3.56 -14.86 29.14
C LYS A 80 -4.32 -14.58 27.85
N THR A 81 -3.58 -14.61 26.75
CA THR A 81 -4.12 -14.57 25.39
C THR A 81 -4.07 -15.97 24.76
N ILE A 82 -5.18 -16.42 24.21
CA ILE A 82 -5.27 -17.68 23.47
C ILE A 82 -5.92 -17.45 22.12
N ILE A 83 -5.57 -18.26 21.15
CA ILE A 83 -6.31 -18.32 19.87
C ILE A 83 -7.69 -18.92 20.17
N TRP A 84 -8.74 -18.16 19.84
CA TRP A 84 -10.12 -18.63 19.96
C TRP A 84 -10.61 -19.27 18.66
N GLU A 85 -10.36 -18.63 17.51
CA GLU A 85 -10.70 -19.13 16.21
C GLU A 85 -9.68 -18.64 15.18
N LYS A 86 -9.24 -19.51 14.29
CA LYS A 86 -8.27 -19.20 13.25
C LYS A 86 -8.86 -19.53 11.88
N ASN A 87 -8.82 -18.59 10.95
CA ASN A 87 -9.17 -18.89 9.58
C ASN A 87 -8.24 -19.97 9.00
N LYS A 88 -8.84 -20.99 8.39
CA LYS A 88 -8.09 -22.02 7.68
C LYS A 88 -7.43 -21.38 6.45
N SER A 89 -6.13 -21.46 6.38
CA SER A 89 -5.33 -21.02 5.24
C SER A 89 -4.27 -22.09 4.95
N ASN A 90 -4.06 -22.39 3.68
CA ASN A 90 -2.97 -23.27 3.26
C ASN A 90 -1.65 -22.51 3.08
N ALA A 91 -1.64 -21.20 3.27
CA ALA A 91 -0.44 -20.37 3.15
C ALA A 91 0.58 -20.74 4.24
N LYS A 92 1.81 -21.01 3.83
CA LYS A 92 2.94 -21.27 4.73
C LYS A 92 3.52 -19.92 5.16
N THR A 93 3.19 -19.45 6.35
CA THR A 93 3.56 -18.12 6.83
C THR A 93 4.50 -18.13 8.05
N ASP A 94 4.77 -19.29 8.63
CA ASP A 94 5.56 -19.42 9.87
C ASP A 94 7.03 -19.00 9.70
N ASP A 95 7.56 -19.04 8.47
CA ASP A 95 8.91 -18.60 8.12
C ASP A 95 8.97 -17.17 7.56
N ILE A 96 7.82 -16.47 7.48
CA ILE A 96 7.76 -15.08 7.03
C ILE A 96 7.98 -14.15 8.23
N THR A 97 8.93 -13.23 8.10
CA THR A 97 9.17 -12.15 9.06
C THR A 97 8.55 -10.85 8.57
N VAL A 98 8.05 -10.06 9.53
CA VAL A 98 7.55 -8.71 9.32
C VAL A 98 8.43 -7.78 10.14
N LYS A 99 9.09 -6.85 9.48
CA LYS A 99 9.89 -5.81 10.12
C LYS A 99 9.29 -4.45 9.80
N GLN A 100 9.46 -3.51 10.70
CA GLN A 100 9.24 -2.10 10.43
C GLN A 100 10.58 -1.39 10.49
N VAL A 101 10.86 -0.56 9.48
CA VAL A 101 12.07 0.24 9.37
C VAL A 101 11.69 1.71 9.24
N GLU A 102 12.63 2.59 9.50
CA GLU A 102 12.52 4.03 9.32
C GLU A 102 13.55 4.47 8.27
N TYR A 103 13.19 5.44 7.44
CA TYR A 103 14.08 6.06 6.47
C TYR A 103 13.76 7.55 6.34
N GLU A 104 14.73 8.32 5.88
CA GLU A 104 14.55 9.74 5.63
C GLU A 104 14.02 9.97 4.21
N SER A 105 12.98 10.78 4.08
CA SER A 105 12.55 11.36 2.82
C SER A 105 13.47 12.50 2.40
N LYS A 106 13.33 12.97 1.18
CA LYS A 106 14.14 14.03 0.58
C LYS A 106 14.24 15.32 1.42
N ASP A 107 13.20 15.64 2.18
CA ASP A 107 13.14 16.82 3.06
C ASP A 107 13.56 16.53 4.51
N GLY A 108 14.08 15.32 4.80
CA GLY A 108 14.48 14.88 6.14
C GLY A 108 13.33 14.32 6.99
N THR A 109 12.11 14.26 6.46
CA THR A 109 10.98 13.65 7.16
C THR A 109 11.21 12.15 7.34
N ILE A 110 11.06 11.67 8.58
CA ILE A 110 11.16 10.23 8.86
C ILE A 110 9.88 9.51 8.46
N VAL A 111 10.01 8.55 7.58
CA VAL A 111 8.92 7.71 7.07
C VAL A 111 9.14 6.27 7.51
N THR A 112 8.09 5.59 7.96
CA THR A 112 8.17 4.16 8.28
C THR A 112 7.80 3.30 7.08
N MET A 113 8.36 2.10 7.02
CA MET A 113 8.06 1.11 6.00
C MET A 113 8.01 -0.29 6.59
N PHE A 114 6.99 -1.06 6.26
CA PHE A 114 6.96 -2.49 6.52
C PHE A 114 7.75 -3.23 5.44
N VAL A 115 8.65 -4.13 5.89
CA VAL A 115 9.42 -5.01 5.00
C VAL A 115 9.13 -6.45 5.39
N VAL A 116 8.63 -7.23 4.44
CA VAL A 116 8.12 -8.59 4.64
C VAL A 116 8.89 -9.55 3.74
N HIS A 117 9.50 -10.56 4.32
CA HIS A 117 10.28 -11.56 3.58
C HIS A 117 10.43 -12.85 4.39
N LYS A 118 10.91 -13.91 3.76
CA LYS A 118 11.27 -15.15 4.50
C LYS A 118 12.45 -14.90 5.44
N LYS A 119 12.49 -15.60 6.57
CA LYS A 119 13.55 -15.45 7.60
C LYS A 119 14.96 -15.73 7.07
N ASN A 120 15.08 -16.58 6.05
CA ASN A 120 16.36 -17.00 5.46
C ASN A 120 16.83 -16.17 4.25
N VAL A 121 16.14 -15.06 3.93
CA VAL A 121 16.57 -14.15 2.86
C VAL A 121 17.93 -13.53 3.20
N ILE A 122 18.87 -13.59 2.25
CA ILE A 122 20.19 -12.99 2.36
C ILE A 122 20.13 -11.58 1.77
N LEU A 123 20.50 -10.58 2.54
CA LEU A 123 20.51 -9.18 2.10
C LEU A 123 21.82 -8.86 1.37
N ASP A 124 21.91 -9.29 0.11
CA ASP A 124 23.08 -9.10 -0.76
C ASP A 124 22.83 -8.10 -1.92
N GLY A 125 21.67 -7.45 -1.91
CA GLY A 125 21.26 -6.49 -2.95
C GLY A 125 20.68 -7.14 -4.21
N LYS A 126 20.33 -8.43 -4.19
CA LYS A 126 19.85 -9.15 -5.39
C LYS A 126 18.44 -9.69 -5.29
N ASN A 127 17.76 -9.45 -4.18
CA ASN A 127 16.43 -10.04 -3.98
C ASN A 127 15.36 -9.33 -4.82
N PRO A 128 14.48 -10.09 -5.47
CA PRO A 128 13.30 -9.55 -6.11
C PRO A 128 12.45 -8.78 -5.09
N THR A 129 12.05 -7.55 -5.43
CA THR A 129 11.31 -6.70 -4.49
C THR A 129 10.07 -6.11 -5.14
N TYR A 130 8.95 -6.25 -4.45
CA TYR A 130 7.66 -5.65 -4.82
C TYR A 130 7.33 -4.54 -3.83
N LEU A 131 7.51 -3.29 -4.27
CA LEU A 131 7.28 -2.08 -3.48
C LEU A 131 5.88 -1.54 -3.83
N TYR A 132 4.97 -1.58 -2.86
CA TYR A 132 3.59 -1.13 -3.04
C TYR A 132 3.35 0.17 -2.30
N GLY A 133 2.60 1.11 -2.91
CA GLY A 133 2.23 2.36 -2.27
C GLY A 133 0.84 2.86 -2.64
N TYR A 134 0.32 3.77 -1.79
CA TYR A 134 -0.94 4.47 -2.05
C TYR A 134 -0.82 5.99 -1.86
N GLY A 135 -0.60 6.48 -0.64
CA GLY A 135 -0.21 7.86 -0.32
C GLY A 135 -1.26 8.91 -0.69
N GLY A 136 -2.50 8.83 -0.18
CA GLY A 136 -3.51 9.86 -0.41
C GLY A 136 -4.83 9.59 0.31
N PHE A 137 -5.73 10.58 0.28
CA PHE A 137 -7.10 10.49 0.80
C PHE A 137 -7.17 10.09 2.28
N ALA A 138 -6.16 10.37 3.07
CA ALA A 138 -6.04 9.97 4.46
C ALA A 138 -6.19 8.43 4.66
N ILE A 139 -5.88 7.61 3.64
CA ILE A 139 -5.99 6.15 3.72
C ILE A 139 -4.68 5.57 4.26
N SER A 140 -4.69 5.14 5.51
CA SER A 140 -3.55 4.48 6.15
C SER A 140 -3.27 3.11 5.54
N GLN A 141 -2.00 2.82 5.31
CA GLN A 141 -1.53 1.50 4.90
C GLN A 141 -1.05 0.74 6.15
N THR A 142 -1.91 -0.14 6.67
CA THR A 142 -1.65 -0.91 7.89
C THR A 142 -1.39 -2.38 7.56
N PRO A 143 -0.74 -3.14 8.48
CA PRO A 143 -0.51 -4.56 8.29
C PRO A 143 -1.82 -5.35 8.07
N GLY A 144 -1.84 -6.19 7.06
CA GLY A 144 -2.98 -7.05 6.75
C GLY A 144 -2.54 -8.25 5.92
N PHE A 145 -3.23 -9.37 6.10
CA PHE A 145 -2.94 -10.58 5.36
C PHE A 145 -3.39 -10.45 3.91
N ARG A 146 -2.45 -10.62 3.01
CA ARG A 146 -2.69 -10.62 1.55
C ARG A 146 -2.24 -11.96 0.98
N SER A 147 -3.16 -12.89 0.78
CA SER A 147 -2.84 -14.21 0.23
C SER A 147 -2.16 -14.13 -1.15
N SER A 148 -2.45 -13.09 -1.92
CA SER A 148 -1.88 -12.87 -3.25
C SER A 148 -0.38 -12.63 -3.27
N ILE A 149 0.25 -12.17 -2.17
CA ILE A 149 1.70 -11.95 -2.13
C ILE A 149 2.48 -13.18 -1.65
N ILE A 150 1.81 -14.17 -1.10
CA ILE A 150 2.46 -15.35 -0.52
C ILE A 150 3.31 -16.11 -1.54
N PRO A 151 2.84 -16.40 -2.76
CA PRO A 151 3.68 -17.08 -3.76
C PRO A 151 4.97 -16.31 -4.09
N PHE A 152 4.91 -14.99 -4.11
CA PHE A 152 6.07 -14.13 -4.33
C PHE A 152 7.07 -14.21 -3.16
N LEU A 153 6.58 -14.18 -1.91
CA LEU A 153 7.42 -14.36 -0.72
C LEU A 153 8.02 -15.77 -0.66
N GLU A 154 7.24 -16.80 -1.01
CA GLU A 154 7.71 -18.19 -1.09
C GLU A 154 8.84 -18.37 -2.11
N SER A 155 8.81 -17.60 -3.19
CA SER A 155 9.87 -17.57 -4.22
C SER A 155 11.10 -16.72 -3.82
N GLY A 156 11.19 -16.27 -2.57
CA GLY A 156 12.31 -15.48 -2.06
C GLY A 156 12.18 -13.97 -2.29
N GLY A 157 11.01 -13.51 -2.72
CA GLY A 157 10.74 -12.08 -2.90
C GLY A 157 10.59 -11.32 -1.59
N ILE A 158 10.80 -10.00 -1.67
CA ILE A 158 10.60 -9.03 -0.59
C ILE A 158 9.40 -8.16 -0.92
N PHE A 159 8.42 -8.08 -0.01
CA PHE A 159 7.33 -7.13 -0.12
C PHE A 159 7.61 -5.93 0.79
N ALA A 160 7.53 -4.72 0.24
CA ALA A 160 7.73 -3.48 0.98
C ALA A 160 6.50 -2.57 0.86
N LEU A 161 6.14 -1.95 2.00
CA LEU A 161 4.96 -1.09 2.12
C LEU A 161 5.30 0.13 2.97
N PRO A 162 5.71 1.27 2.37
CA PRO A 162 5.95 2.50 3.09
C PRO A 162 4.64 3.21 3.48
N ASN A 163 4.71 3.92 4.60
CA ASN A 163 3.62 4.69 5.17
C ASN A 163 3.73 6.15 4.72
N LEU A 164 3.42 6.41 3.48
CA LEU A 164 3.66 7.67 2.78
C LEU A 164 2.79 8.83 3.32
N ARG A 165 3.32 10.04 3.30
CA ARG A 165 2.50 11.25 3.45
C ARG A 165 1.34 11.26 2.45
N GLY A 166 0.20 11.81 2.86
CA GLY A 166 -1.08 11.66 2.16
C GLY A 166 -1.98 10.57 2.75
N GLY A 167 -1.40 9.58 3.46
CA GLY A 167 -2.14 8.70 4.38
C GLY A 167 -2.49 9.39 5.70
N SER A 168 -2.97 8.65 6.69
CA SER A 168 -3.28 9.18 8.03
C SER A 168 -2.63 8.40 9.16
N GLU A 169 -1.55 7.69 8.87
CA GLU A 169 -0.84 6.84 9.84
C GLU A 169 -0.36 7.63 11.05
N TYR A 170 -0.02 8.91 10.84
CA TYR A 170 0.43 9.85 11.87
C TYR A 170 -0.55 11.03 12.08
N GLY A 171 -1.84 10.83 11.72
CA GLY A 171 -2.90 11.81 11.91
C GLY A 171 -3.10 12.74 10.70
N SER A 172 -3.89 13.81 10.94
CA SER A 172 -4.30 14.73 9.86
C SER A 172 -3.15 15.54 9.25
N SER A 173 -2.11 15.84 10.04
CA SER A 173 -0.91 16.52 9.51
C SER A 173 -0.23 15.67 8.45
N TRP A 174 -0.13 14.36 8.65
CA TRP A 174 0.47 13.43 7.69
C TRP A 174 -0.27 13.43 6.35
N HIS A 175 -1.60 13.53 6.38
CA HIS A 175 -2.41 13.71 5.19
C HIS A 175 -2.17 15.07 4.53
N ASN A 176 -2.22 16.16 5.30
CA ASN A 176 -2.06 17.51 4.78
C ASN A 176 -0.67 17.72 4.12
N ASP A 177 0.35 17.06 4.65
CA ASP A 177 1.73 17.11 4.12
C ASP A 177 1.92 16.29 2.83
N GLY A 178 0.89 15.59 2.35
CA GLY A 178 0.90 14.81 1.11
C GLY A 178 -0.29 15.09 0.18
N MET A 179 -0.98 16.23 0.32
CA MET A 179 -2.09 16.64 -0.56
C MET A 179 -1.87 18.05 -1.15
N LEU A 180 -2.66 18.40 -2.18
CA LEU A 180 -2.57 19.70 -2.85
C LEU A 180 -1.14 20.05 -3.29
N GLY A 181 -0.66 21.25 -2.99
CA GLY A 181 0.69 21.70 -3.28
C GLY A 181 1.82 20.88 -2.62
N ASN A 182 1.48 20.09 -1.59
CA ASN A 182 2.42 19.21 -0.90
C ASN A 182 2.46 17.79 -1.49
N LYS A 183 1.71 17.51 -2.57
CA LYS A 183 1.60 16.16 -3.14
C LYS A 183 2.93 15.56 -3.58
N GLN A 184 3.90 16.39 -3.96
CA GLN A 184 5.24 15.94 -4.32
C GLN A 184 5.93 15.18 -3.16
N ASN A 185 5.67 15.55 -1.91
CA ASN A 185 6.22 14.84 -0.75
C ASN A 185 5.86 13.35 -0.73
N THR A 186 4.64 13.00 -1.18
CA THR A 186 4.23 11.59 -1.31
C THR A 186 5.11 10.82 -2.31
N PHE A 187 5.47 11.45 -3.42
CA PHE A 187 6.33 10.85 -4.44
C PHE A 187 7.77 10.77 -3.97
N ASP A 188 8.27 11.82 -3.32
CA ASP A 188 9.61 11.86 -2.74
C ASP A 188 9.76 10.79 -1.64
N ASP A 189 8.76 10.58 -0.78
CA ASP A 189 8.74 9.50 0.22
C ASP A 189 8.85 8.12 -0.43
N PHE A 190 8.17 7.90 -1.56
CA PHE A 190 8.18 6.60 -2.25
C PHE A 190 9.49 6.35 -3.00
N ILE A 191 10.05 7.38 -3.60
CA ILE A 191 11.39 7.34 -4.21
C ILE A 191 12.44 6.99 -3.15
N ALA A 192 12.41 7.71 -2.02
CA ALA A 192 13.34 7.46 -0.91
C ALA A 192 13.20 6.03 -0.33
N ALA A 193 11.99 5.46 -0.31
CA ALA A 193 11.80 4.06 0.08
C ALA A 193 12.55 3.09 -0.84
N ALA A 194 12.50 3.31 -2.15
CA ALA A 194 13.23 2.49 -3.13
C ALA A 194 14.76 2.65 -2.96
N GLU A 195 15.24 3.88 -2.82
CA GLU A 195 16.65 4.19 -2.59
C GLU A 195 17.17 3.54 -1.30
N TRP A 196 16.40 3.64 -0.21
CA TRP A 196 16.74 3.01 1.06
C TRP A 196 16.84 1.46 0.95
N LEU A 197 15.91 0.83 0.21
CA LEU A 197 15.96 -0.63 -0.01
C LEU A 197 17.21 -1.05 -0.78
N ILE A 198 17.67 -0.23 -1.73
CA ILE A 198 18.91 -0.47 -2.50
C ILE A 198 20.14 -0.27 -1.60
N GLU A 199 20.24 0.85 -0.89
CA GLU A 199 21.36 1.17 -0.02
C GLU A 199 21.56 0.14 1.10
N ASN A 200 20.45 -0.36 1.66
CA ASN A 200 20.46 -1.38 2.70
C ASN A 200 20.55 -2.82 2.16
N LYS A 201 20.88 -2.98 0.87
CA LYS A 201 21.10 -4.28 0.22
C LYS A 201 19.94 -5.25 0.27
N TYR A 202 18.73 -4.74 0.37
CA TYR A 202 17.54 -5.56 0.17
C TYR A 202 17.42 -5.96 -1.31
N THR A 203 17.75 -5.03 -2.22
CA THR A 203 17.53 -5.19 -3.67
C THR A 203 18.47 -4.28 -4.49
N ASN A 204 18.21 -4.17 -5.78
CA ASN A 204 18.79 -3.16 -6.70
C ASN A 204 17.73 -2.74 -7.73
N SER A 205 18.01 -1.68 -8.51
CA SER A 205 17.05 -1.12 -9.49
C SER A 205 16.53 -2.16 -10.50
N ASN A 206 17.38 -3.12 -10.92
CA ASN A 206 16.97 -4.20 -11.83
C ASN A 206 16.10 -5.29 -11.18
N LYS A 207 15.80 -5.17 -9.89
CA LYS A 207 15.04 -6.14 -9.10
C LYS A 207 13.87 -5.50 -8.33
N ILE A 208 13.55 -4.22 -8.59
CA ILE A 208 12.39 -3.55 -8.00
C ILE A 208 11.26 -3.46 -9.02
N VAL A 209 10.10 -3.99 -8.63
CA VAL A 209 8.81 -3.68 -9.26
C VAL A 209 8.01 -2.81 -8.32
N ILE A 210 7.55 -1.66 -8.80
CA ILE A 210 6.63 -0.80 -8.04
C ILE A 210 5.19 -1.04 -8.44
N SER A 211 4.28 -0.93 -7.48
CA SER A 211 2.85 -1.13 -7.72
C SER A 211 1.97 -0.17 -6.94
N GLY A 212 0.87 0.24 -7.54
CA GLY A 212 -0.15 1.06 -6.92
C GLY A 212 -1.43 1.09 -7.73
N GLY A 213 -2.55 1.35 -7.06
CA GLY A 213 -3.85 1.42 -7.71
C GLY A 213 -4.60 2.72 -7.39
N SER A 214 -5.39 3.24 -8.33
CA SER A 214 -6.16 4.47 -8.17
C SER A 214 -5.23 5.66 -7.88
N ASN A 215 -5.31 6.30 -6.71
CA ASN A 215 -4.31 7.27 -6.26
C ASN A 215 -2.89 6.65 -6.20
N GLY A 216 -2.77 5.37 -5.81
CA GLY A 216 -1.50 4.63 -5.91
C GLY A 216 -1.03 4.43 -7.35
N GLY A 217 -1.94 4.44 -8.33
CA GLY A 217 -1.62 4.46 -9.75
C GLY A 217 -1.01 5.80 -10.19
N LEU A 218 -1.52 6.92 -9.66
CA LEU A 218 -0.85 8.22 -9.80
C LEU A 218 0.54 8.20 -9.16
N LEU A 219 0.65 7.65 -7.95
CA LEU A 219 1.93 7.53 -7.24
C LEU A 219 2.98 6.85 -8.12
N VAL A 220 2.71 5.63 -8.59
CA VAL A 220 3.70 4.89 -9.38
C VAL A 220 3.93 5.51 -10.77
N GLY A 221 2.90 6.13 -11.35
CA GLY A 221 3.04 6.88 -12.61
C GLY A 221 3.96 8.09 -12.47
N ALA A 222 3.75 8.92 -11.44
CA ALA A 222 4.59 10.09 -11.16
C ALA A 222 6.03 9.69 -10.78
N THR A 223 6.17 8.64 -9.96
CA THR A 223 7.48 8.15 -9.54
C THR A 223 8.29 7.60 -10.73
N MET A 224 7.63 6.81 -11.60
CA MET A 224 8.25 6.28 -12.81
C MET A 224 8.70 7.39 -13.77
N THR A 225 7.90 8.45 -13.94
CA THR A 225 8.28 9.57 -14.84
C THR A 225 9.40 10.43 -14.26
N GLN A 226 9.53 10.50 -12.94
CA GLN A 226 10.58 11.29 -12.26
C GLN A 226 11.90 10.54 -12.11
N ARG A 227 11.85 9.23 -11.87
CA ARG A 227 13.01 8.38 -11.59
C ARG A 227 12.91 7.01 -12.30
N PRO A 228 12.83 7.00 -13.64
CA PRO A 228 12.65 5.75 -14.41
C PRO A 228 13.75 4.72 -14.17
N GLU A 229 14.98 5.14 -13.92
CA GLU A 229 16.16 4.29 -13.71
C GLU A 229 16.14 3.49 -12.40
N LEU A 230 15.26 3.82 -11.47
CA LEU A 230 15.17 3.10 -10.19
C LEU A 230 14.37 1.79 -10.26
N PHE A 231 13.63 1.56 -11.34
CA PHE A 231 12.65 0.49 -11.38
C PHE A 231 12.80 -0.40 -12.59
N LYS A 232 12.77 -1.71 -12.36
CA LYS A 232 12.76 -2.70 -13.44
C LYS A 232 11.42 -2.70 -14.17
N ALA A 233 10.33 -2.66 -13.41
CA ALA A 233 8.99 -2.65 -13.99
C ALA A 233 7.96 -1.98 -13.06
N VAL A 234 6.80 -1.63 -13.63
CA VAL A 234 5.71 -0.92 -12.95
C VAL A 234 4.38 -1.63 -13.18
N VAL A 235 3.63 -1.88 -12.12
CA VAL A 235 2.23 -2.34 -12.17
C VAL A 235 1.33 -1.18 -11.76
N CYS A 236 0.71 -0.54 -12.74
CA CYS A 236 -0.09 0.68 -12.58
C CYS A 236 -1.58 0.36 -12.79
N SER A 237 -2.36 0.31 -11.70
CA SER A 237 -3.73 -0.18 -11.73
C SER A 237 -4.75 0.95 -11.61
N VAL A 238 -5.75 0.98 -12.49
CA VAL A 238 -6.88 1.94 -12.51
C VAL A 238 -6.45 3.38 -12.20
N PRO A 239 -5.41 3.90 -12.86
CA PRO A 239 -4.66 5.06 -12.42
C PRO A 239 -5.24 6.40 -12.86
N LEU A 240 -4.93 7.48 -12.10
CA LEU A 240 -5.05 8.87 -12.56
C LEU A 240 -3.69 9.30 -13.13
N LEU A 241 -3.60 9.57 -14.43
CA LEU A 241 -2.33 9.91 -15.10
C LEU A 241 -2.34 11.26 -15.82
N ASP A 242 -3.51 11.82 -16.11
CA ASP A 242 -3.66 13.17 -16.67
C ASP A 242 -4.24 14.09 -15.61
N MET A 243 -3.37 14.75 -14.85
CA MET A 243 -3.76 15.60 -13.73
C MET A 243 -4.25 16.99 -14.15
N ILE A 244 -4.13 17.33 -15.40
CA ILE A 244 -4.67 18.60 -15.94
C ILE A 244 -6.14 18.46 -16.36
N ARG A 245 -6.54 17.27 -16.79
CA ARG A 245 -7.91 17.02 -17.26
C ARG A 245 -8.74 16.16 -16.32
N PHE A 246 -8.16 15.66 -15.20
CA PHE A 246 -8.88 14.73 -14.31
C PHE A 246 -10.27 15.22 -13.90
N PRO A 247 -10.52 16.52 -13.58
CA PRO A 247 -11.83 16.94 -13.12
C PRO A 247 -12.95 16.85 -14.18
N LYS A 248 -12.57 16.64 -15.46
CA LYS A 248 -13.51 16.54 -16.59
C LYS A 248 -14.02 15.11 -16.78
N PHE A 249 -13.51 14.14 -16.04
CA PHE A 249 -13.83 12.73 -16.20
C PHE A 249 -14.64 12.21 -15.00
N LEU A 250 -15.83 11.66 -15.26
CA LEU A 250 -16.68 10.96 -14.30
C LEU A 250 -16.88 11.77 -13.00
N ILE A 251 -16.58 11.16 -11.85
CA ILE A 251 -16.74 11.80 -10.53
C ILE A 251 -15.48 12.58 -10.07
N ALA A 252 -14.45 12.64 -10.89
CA ALA A 252 -13.13 13.12 -10.45
C ALA A 252 -13.10 14.61 -10.09
N SER A 253 -14.09 15.41 -10.49
CA SER A 253 -14.25 16.79 -9.99
C SER A 253 -14.34 16.89 -8.46
N LEU A 254 -14.79 15.82 -7.78
CA LEU A 254 -14.83 15.74 -6.32
C LEU A 254 -13.43 15.64 -5.67
N TRP A 255 -12.41 15.29 -6.43
CA TRP A 255 -11.04 15.10 -5.93
C TRP A 255 -10.20 16.38 -5.99
N ARG A 256 -10.81 17.53 -6.37
CA ARG A 256 -10.14 18.83 -6.24
C ARG A 256 -9.71 19.13 -4.81
N ALA A 257 -10.41 18.61 -3.81
CA ALA A 257 -10.03 18.75 -2.41
C ALA A 257 -8.70 18.05 -2.06
N GLU A 258 -8.34 16.99 -2.78
CA GLU A 258 -7.09 16.23 -2.59
C GLU A 258 -5.96 16.74 -3.48
N TYR A 259 -6.26 17.08 -4.74
CA TYR A 259 -5.24 17.36 -5.74
C TYR A 259 -5.11 18.84 -6.12
N GLY A 260 -6.16 19.63 -5.97
CA GLY A 260 -6.27 21.00 -6.47
C GLY A 260 -7.15 21.12 -7.72
N ASP A 261 -7.34 22.34 -8.16
CA ASP A 261 -8.17 22.70 -9.31
C ASP A 261 -7.31 23.20 -10.46
N PRO A 262 -7.16 22.43 -11.58
CA PRO A 262 -6.31 22.84 -12.71
C PRO A 262 -6.80 24.13 -13.41
N ASP A 263 -8.01 24.61 -13.15
CA ASP A 263 -8.51 25.88 -13.66
C ASP A 263 -8.00 27.09 -12.83
N LYS A 264 -7.34 26.84 -11.68
CA LYS A 264 -6.62 27.85 -10.90
C LYS A 264 -5.14 27.81 -11.23
N LYS A 265 -4.54 28.99 -11.51
CA LYS A 265 -3.14 29.10 -11.93
C LYS A 265 -2.16 28.42 -10.94
N GLU A 266 -2.32 28.70 -9.65
CA GLU A 266 -1.45 28.15 -8.61
C GLU A 266 -1.55 26.61 -8.56
N ASP A 267 -2.78 26.07 -8.56
CA ASP A 267 -2.99 24.64 -8.49
C ASP A 267 -2.51 23.94 -9.79
N PHE A 268 -2.66 24.59 -10.95
CA PHE A 268 -2.15 24.09 -12.22
C PHE A 268 -0.63 23.89 -12.19
N GLU A 269 0.13 24.79 -11.56
CA GLU A 269 1.58 24.71 -11.52
C GLU A 269 2.07 23.41 -10.89
N TRP A 270 1.56 23.04 -9.69
CA TRP A 270 1.96 21.76 -9.08
C TRP A 270 1.33 20.54 -9.77
N LEU A 271 0.06 20.63 -10.23
CA LEU A 271 -0.58 19.54 -10.96
C LEU A 271 0.18 19.19 -12.24
N HIS A 272 0.63 20.21 -12.99
CA HIS A 272 1.43 20.01 -14.20
C HIS A 272 2.80 19.43 -13.87
N ALA A 273 3.44 19.88 -12.81
CA ALA A 273 4.78 19.46 -12.44
C ALA A 273 4.90 17.96 -12.19
N TYR A 274 3.86 17.32 -11.63
CA TYR A 274 3.88 15.89 -11.38
C TYR A 274 2.95 15.05 -12.27
N SER A 275 2.18 15.65 -13.18
CA SER A 275 1.24 14.92 -14.03
C SER A 275 1.95 13.91 -14.94
N PRO A 276 1.77 12.58 -14.74
CA PRO A 276 2.53 11.58 -15.48
C PRO A 276 2.39 11.72 -17.00
N TYR A 277 1.17 11.95 -17.48
CA TYR A 277 0.89 12.09 -18.92
C TYR A 277 1.65 13.25 -19.59
N HIS A 278 1.94 14.32 -18.85
CA HIS A 278 2.60 15.51 -19.39
C HIS A 278 4.11 15.53 -19.16
N ASN A 279 4.62 14.59 -18.39
CA ASN A 279 6.02 14.56 -17.97
C ASN A 279 6.73 13.22 -18.29
N VAL A 280 6.30 12.51 -19.32
CA VAL A 280 7.04 11.33 -19.80
C VAL A 280 8.39 11.81 -20.36
N PRO A 281 9.54 11.47 -19.75
CA PRO A 281 10.83 11.95 -20.21
C PRO A 281 11.32 11.17 -21.44
N SER A 282 12.19 11.76 -22.24
CA SER A 282 12.99 11.05 -23.23
C SER A 282 14.18 10.38 -22.51
N ALA A 283 13.94 9.28 -21.80
CA ALA A 283 14.93 8.54 -21.06
C ALA A 283 15.46 7.35 -21.89
N GLU A 284 16.77 7.04 -21.77
CA GLU A 284 17.36 5.86 -22.38
C GLU A 284 16.88 4.58 -21.69
N GLU A 285 16.72 4.64 -20.36
CA GLU A 285 16.19 3.54 -19.53
C GLU A 285 14.75 3.88 -19.11
N TRP A 286 13.83 3.06 -19.52
CA TRP A 286 12.42 3.17 -19.16
C TRP A 286 11.90 1.81 -18.67
N PRO A 287 11.25 1.74 -17.51
CA PRO A 287 10.80 0.48 -16.95
C PRO A 287 9.68 -0.14 -17.80
N ASN A 288 9.62 -1.46 -17.84
CA ASN A 288 8.49 -2.16 -18.43
C ASN A 288 7.22 -1.87 -17.63
N LEU A 289 6.07 -1.75 -18.31
CA LEU A 289 4.85 -1.21 -17.73
C LEU A 289 3.66 -2.13 -17.99
N LEU A 290 3.00 -2.57 -16.92
CA LEU A 290 1.68 -3.18 -16.95
C LEU A 290 0.64 -2.18 -16.45
N LEU A 291 -0.11 -1.59 -17.37
CA LEU A 291 -1.30 -0.79 -17.07
C LEU A 291 -2.52 -1.70 -16.96
N LYS A 292 -3.29 -1.53 -15.88
CA LYS A 292 -4.56 -2.25 -15.69
C LYS A 292 -5.71 -1.26 -15.56
N THR A 293 -6.81 -1.53 -16.21
CA THR A 293 -8.05 -0.76 -16.08
C THR A 293 -9.28 -1.64 -16.31
N ALA A 294 -10.47 -1.09 -16.14
CA ALA A 294 -11.73 -1.79 -16.39
C ALA A 294 -12.63 -0.95 -17.30
N ASP A 295 -13.37 -1.59 -18.19
CA ASP A 295 -14.17 -0.90 -19.20
C ASP A 295 -15.41 -0.15 -18.64
N HIS A 296 -15.89 -0.56 -17.46
CA HIS A 296 -16.99 0.07 -16.73
C HIS A 296 -16.53 0.70 -15.41
N ASP A 297 -15.29 1.17 -15.34
CA ASP A 297 -14.83 1.95 -14.20
C ASP A 297 -15.55 3.29 -14.15
N THR A 298 -16.44 3.46 -13.17
CA THR A 298 -17.25 4.67 -12.97
C THR A 298 -16.59 5.67 -12.03
N ARG A 299 -15.41 5.33 -11.49
CA ARG A 299 -14.66 6.17 -10.56
C ARG A 299 -13.50 6.86 -11.25
N VAL A 300 -12.58 6.10 -11.81
CA VAL A 300 -11.44 6.60 -12.59
C VAL A 300 -11.62 6.20 -14.04
N ASP A 301 -11.79 7.18 -14.92
CA ASP A 301 -12.03 6.93 -16.33
C ASP A 301 -10.90 6.08 -16.95
N PRO A 302 -11.22 4.96 -17.63
CA PRO A 302 -10.24 4.12 -18.34
C PRO A 302 -9.39 4.88 -19.34
N LEU A 303 -9.82 6.07 -19.74
CA LEU A 303 -9.09 6.94 -20.67
C LEU A 303 -7.71 7.31 -20.14
N HIS A 304 -7.54 7.47 -18.81
CA HIS A 304 -6.23 7.73 -18.21
C HIS A 304 -5.21 6.65 -18.59
N ALA A 305 -5.55 5.37 -18.38
CA ALA A 305 -4.67 4.26 -18.72
C ALA A 305 -4.46 4.13 -20.23
N ARG A 306 -5.54 4.27 -21.03
CA ARG A 306 -5.49 4.11 -22.50
C ARG A 306 -4.59 5.16 -23.17
N LYS A 307 -4.78 6.45 -22.84
CA LYS A 307 -3.94 7.51 -23.43
C LYS A 307 -2.49 7.41 -22.99
N PHE A 308 -2.24 7.04 -21.72
CA PHE A 308 -0.88 6.90 -21.23
C PHE A 308 -0.16 5.71 -21.86
N ALA A 309 -0.85 4.57 -22.04
CA ALA A 309 -0.31 3.43 -22.77
C ALA A 309 0.13 3.82 -24.20
N ALA A 310 -0.76 4.50 -24.94
CA ALA A 310 -0.46 4.93 -26.30
C ALA A 310 0.74 5.90 -26.34
N LEU A 311 0.82 6.85 -25.41
CA LEU A 311 1.93 7.80 -25.32
C LEU A 311 3.26 7.10 -25.03
N VAL A 312 3.28 6.18 -24.04
CA VAL A 312 4.50 5.45 -23.67
C VAL A 312 4.94 4.52 -24.78
N GLN A 313 4.03 3.82 -25.47
CA GLN A 313 4.37 2.97 -26.61
C GLN A 313 4.99 3.75 -27.77
N GLU A 314 4.57 5.00 -27.97
CA GLU A 314 5.16 5.89 -28.99
C GLU A 314 6.54 6.42 -28.58
N LEU A 315 6.69 6.88 -27.32
CA LEU A 315 7.92 7.52 -26.86
C LEU A 315 9.01 6.50 -26.47
N HIS A 316 8.62 5.31 -25.97
CA HIS A 316 9.50 4.26 -25.51
C HIS A 316 9.20 2.92 -26.18
N PRO A 317 9.32 2.81 -27.53
CA PRO A 317 8.98 1.59 -28.27
C PRO A 317 9.87 0.39 -27.93
N GLN A 318 11.00 0.61 -27.24
CA GLN A 318 11.92 -0.44 -26.81
C GLN A 318 11.49 -1.13 -25.51
N SER A 319 10.62 -0.46 -24.73
CA SER A 319 10.17 -0.99 -23.43
C SER A 319 8.79 -1.63 -23.59
N LEU A 320 8.59 -2.74 -22.90
CA LEU A 320 7.32 -3.44 -22.93
C LEU A 320 6.23 -2.63 -22.19
N THR A 321 5.23 -2.15 -22.91
CA THR A 321 4.04 -1.51 -22.34
C THR A 321 2.81 -2.33 -22.66
N LEU A 322 2.24 -2.94 -21.64
CA LEU A 322 1.02 -3.75 -21.70
C LEU A 322 -0.17 -2.99 -21.14
N LEU A 323 -1.31 -3.08 -21.80
CA LEU A 323 -2.59 -2.57 -21.31
C LEU A 323 -3.60 -3.71 -21.15
N ARG A 324 -3.88 -4.07 -19.90
CA ARG A 324 -4.91 -5.05 -19.53
C ARG A 324 -6.21 -4.33 -19.24
N VAL A 325 -7.26 -4.64 -19.99
CA VAL A 325 -8.61 -4.08 -19.80
C VAL A 325 -9.55 -5.18 -19.31
N GLU A 326 -10.00 -5.09 -18.06
CA GLU A 326 -11.02 -6.01 -17.55
C GLU A 326 -12.39 -5.66 -18.12
N LYS A 327 -13.02 -6.63 -18.78
CA LYS A 327 -14.34 -6.43 -19.39
C LYS A 327 -15.46 -6.63 -18.35
N ASN A 328 -16.53 -5.82 -18.47
CA ASN A 328 -17.69 -5.88 -17.57
C ASN A 328 -17.30 -5.82 -16.08
N ALA A 329 -16.41 -4.90 -15.74
CA ALA A 329 -15.92 -4.69 -14.38
C ALA A 329 -15.78 -3.20 -14.07
N GLY A 330 -15.94 -2.85 -12.79
CA GLY A 330 -15.75 -1.51 -12.26
C GLY A 330 -14.37 -1.31 -11.64
N HIS A 331 -14.23 -0.26 -10.82
CA HIS A 331 -12.95 0.21 -10.23
C HIS A 331 -12.21 -0.81 -9.36
N GLY A 332 -12.89 -1.80 -8.80
CA GLY A 332 -12.23 -2.81 -7.95
C GLY A 332 -13.21 -3.75 -7.29
N ALA A 333 -14.02 -3.24 -6.36
CA ALA A 333 -14.97 -4.06 -5.60
C ALA A 333 -16.07 -4.67 -6.49
N GLY A 334 -16.55 -5.87 -6.11
CA GLY A 334 -17.68 -6.52 -6.78
C GLY A 334 -17.30 -7.38 -8.00
N LYS A 335 -16.02 -7.55 -8.30
CA LYS A 335 -15.57 -8.50 -9.35
C LYS A 335 -15.85 -9.94 -8.91
N PRO A 336 -16.36 -10.82 -9.80
CA PRO A 336 -16.41 -12.25 -9.55
C PRO A 336 -15.03 -12.83 -9.23
N LEU A 337 -14.97 -13.84 -8.36
CA LEU A 337 -13.71 -14.40 -7.89
C LEU A 337 -12.79 -14.88 -9.03
N HIS A 338 -13.34 -15.52 -10.07
CA HIS A 338 -12.53 -15.98 -11.21
C HIS A 338 -11.81 -14.81 -11.91
N LYS A 339 -12.46 -13.65 -12.09
CA LYS A 339 -11.83 -12.46 -12.68
C LYS A 339 -10.72 -11.89 -11.80
N VAL A 340 -10.91 -11.93 -10.47
CA VAL A 340 -9.87 -11.54 -9.51
C VAL A 340 -8.66 -12.46 -9.63
N VAL A 341 -8.90 -13.77 -9.74
CA VAL A 341 -7.83 -14.77 -9.90
C VAL A 341 -7.08 -14.58 -11.21
N GLU A 342 -7.79 -14.40 -12.33
CA GLU A 342 -7.18 -14.13 -13.63
C GLU A 342 -6.35 -12.84 -13.63
N GLU A 343 -6.88 -11.75 -13.06
CA GLU A 343 -6.15 -10.47 -12.94
C GLU A 343 -4.88 -10.61 -12.09
N LEU A 344 -4.94 -11.37 -11.01
CA LEU A 344 -3.79 -11.65 -10.17
C LEU A 344 -2.77 -12.54 -10.88
N ALA A 345 -3.23 -13.56 -11.61
CA ALA A 345 -2.36 -14.44 -12.38
C ALA A 345 -1.59 -13.65 -13.45
N ASP A 346 -2.27 -12.82 -14.24
CA ASP A 346 -1.63 -11.95 -15.24
C ASP A 346 -0.62 -10.98 -14.58
N THR A 347 -0.99 -10.41 -13.44
CA THR A 347 -0.12 -9.48 -12.71
C THR A 347 1.15 -10.18 -12.22
N TRP A 348 1.01 -11.36 -11.61
CA TRP A 348 2.15 -12.09 -11.09
C TRP A 348 2.99 -12.72 -12.21
N ALA A 349 2.39 -13.17 -13.31
CA ALA A 349 3.12 -13.61 -14.50
C ALA A 349 4.06 -12.51 -15.00
N PHE A 350 3.54 -11.27 -15.16
CA PHE A 350 4.37 -10.11 -15.53
C PHE A 350 5.49 -9.86 -14.51
N VAL A 351 5.17 -9.81 -13.22
CA VAL A 351 6.15 -9.53 -12.15
C VAL A 351 7.25 -10.59 -12.09
N PHE A 352 6.89 -11.87 -12.21
CA PHE A 352 7.84 -12.99 -12.16
C PHE A 352 8.77 -12.98 -13.38
N ASP A 353 8.22 -12.73 -14.56
CA ASP A 353 9.00 -12.62 -15.81
C ASP A 353 10.00 -11.47 -15.72
N GLU A 354 9.56 -10.27 -15.33
CA GLU A 354 10.43 -9.09 -15.22
C GLU A 354 11.54 -9.25 -14.20
N LEU A 355 11.28 -9.96 -13.12
CA LEU A 355 12.28 -10.20 -12.06
C LEU A 355 13.12 -11.46 -12.29
N GLY A 356 12.82 -12.23 -13.33
CA GLY A 356 13.48 -13.49 -13.64
C GLY A 356 13.28 -14.55 -12.55
N ILE A 357 12.04 -14.63 -12.02
CA ILE A 357 11.66 -15.61 -10.98
C ILE A 357 11.02 -16.82 -11.66
N GLU A 358 11.61 -18.00 -11.48
CA GLU A 358 10.97 -19.24 -11.90
C GLU A 358 9.84 -19.60 -10.91
N PHE A 359 8.64 -19.77 -11.43
CA PHE A 359 7.50 -20.23 -10.63
C PHE A 359 7.57 -21.74 -10.52
N ASN A 360 7.85 -22.24 -9.32
CA ASN A 360 7.74 -23.65 -8.99
C ASN A 360 6.47 -23.85 -8.15
N PRO A 361 5.39 -24.43 -8.73
CA PRO A 361 4.10 -24.56 -8.06
C PRO A 361 4.10 -25.54 -6.88
#